data_e2b61d1a958561d2391d48aedaa96062
#
_entry.id   e2b61d1a958561d2391d48aedaa96062
#
_cell.length_a   1.000
_cell.length_b   1.000
_cell.length_c   1.000
_cell.angle_alpha   90.00
_cell.angle_beta   90.00
_cell.angle_gamma   90.00
#
_symmetry.space_group_name_H-M   'P 1'
#
loop_
_entity.id
_entity.type
_entity.pdbx_description
1 polymer ?
#
loop_
_entity_poly.entity_id
_entity_poly.type
_entity_poly.pdbx_seq_one_letter_code
_entity_poly.pdbx_strand_id
1 'polypeptide(L)'
;MAAFSRPVVCQQRDNRMTIKLNNIPTPAASQRGRLPPVRVKLWRDGYQPAKVHPPDGAHENWWQRLNKALGTGSSDFTNACMFQIQAAARTPFGGISELATNAALAMIEAAAPKDEIEGALAVQMACTHTAAMAVLAKLDSASERQVAVIGSAAARLLRAYATQVEVLRRLRHGGHQYLRVEHVHVNDGGQAVIGNVKRLEEERDD
;
A
#
# COMPACT_ATOMS: atom_id res chain seq x y z
N MET A 1 -14.09 -3.56 -72.59
CA MET A 1 -13.00 -2.93 -71.86
C MET A 1 -13.45 -2.79 -70.39
N ALA A 2 -13.03 -3.73 -69.57
CA ALA A 2 -13.39 -3.78 -68.15
C ALA A 2 -12.19 -3.30 -67.28
N ALA A 3 -12.37 -2.21 -66.59
CA ALA A 3 -11.37 -1.69 -65.69
C ALA A 3 -11.42 -2.41 -64.34
N PHE A 4 -10.38 -3.16 -64.00
CA PHE A 4 -10.17 -3.82 -62.73
C PHE A 4 -9.70 -2.78 -61.70
N SER A 5 -10.56 -2.47 -60.71
CA SER A 5 -10.18 -1.74 -59.50
C SER A 5 -9.41 -2.66 -58.55
N ARG A 6 -8.18 -2.26 -58.20
CA ARG A 6 -7.36 -2.93 -57.19
C ARG A 6 -7.88 -2.62 -55.78
N PRO A 7 -7.93 -3.60 -54.84
CA PRO A 7 -8.26 -3.32 -53.47
C PRO A 7 -7.11 -2.60 -52.75
N VAL A 8 -7.44 -1.54 -52.01
CA VAL A 8 -6.53 -0.83 -51.12
C VAL A 8 -6.28 -1.73 -49.90
N VAL A 9 -5.06 -2.25 -49.78
CA VAL A 9 -4.60 -2.97 -48.58
C VAL A 9 -4.32 -1.94 -47.48
N CYS A 10 -5.19 -1.92 -46.50
CA CYS A 10 -4.98 -1.17 -45.28
C CYS A 10 -3.88 -1.86 -44.45
N GLN A 11 -2.66 -1.30 -44.47
CA GLN A 11 -1.58 -1.74 -43.57
C GLN A 11 -1.91 -1.27 -42.15
N GLN A 12 -2.44 -2.16 -41.34
CA GLN A 12 -2.45 -1.99 -39.88
C GLN A 12 -1.00 -1.96 -39.40
N ARG A 13 -0.52 -0.78 -39.02
CA ARG A 13 0.72 -0.64 -38.23
C ARG A 13 0.45 -1.22 -36.85
N ASP A 14 0.96 -2.41 -36.61
CA ASP A 14 1.13 -2.99 -35.25
C ASP A 14 2.06 -2.10 -34.44
N ASN A 15 1.46 -1.14 -33.74
CA ASN A 15 2.17 -0.30 -32.78
C ASN A 15 2.27 -1.05 -31.45
N ARG A 16 2.95 -2.19 -31.44
CA ARG A 16 3.35 -2.85 -30.19
C ARG A 16 4.36 -1.96 -29.51
N MET A 17 3.90 -1.25 -28.48
CA MET A 17 4.75 -0.54 -27.54
C MET A 17 5.63 -1.55 -26.81
N THR A 18 6.77 -1.87 -27.40
CA THR A 18 7.79 -2.71 -26.74
C THR A 18 8.47 -1.85 -25.69
N ILE A 19 7.99 -1.95 -24.44
CA ILE A 19 8.69 -1.35 -23.30
C ILE A 19 10.02 -2.09 -23.17
N LYS A 20 11.10 -1.45 -23.58
CA LYS A 20 12.46 -1.94 -23.35
C LYS A 20 12.74 -1.83 -21.85
N LEU A 21 12.65 -2.95 -21.12
CA LEU A 21 12.94 -3.08 -19.68
C LEU A 21 14.42 -2.86 -19.31
N ASN A 22 15.26 -2.40 -20.24
CA ASN A 22 16.70 -2.31 -20.05
C ASN A 22 17.18 -1.07 -19.27
N ASN A 23 16.28 -0.19 -18.80
CA ASN A 23 16.63 0.96 -17.97
C ASN A 23 15.83 0.96 -16.67
N ILE A 24 15.89 -0.13 -15.90
CA ILE A 24 15.51 -0.07 -14.50
C ILE A 24 16.64 0.70 -13.80
N PRO A 25 16.37 1.91 -13.25
CA PRO A 25 17.41 2.65 -12.55
C PRO A 25 17.94 1.79 -11.40
N THR A 26 19.26 1.65 -11.33
CA THR A 26 19.92 1.02 -10.17
C THR A 26 19.43 1.72 -8.91
N PRO A 27 18.99 0.99 -7.86
CA PRO A 27 18.50 1.60 -6.64
C PRO A 27 19.48 2.64 -6.12
N ALA A 28 18.97 3.82 -5.74
CA ALA A 28 19.78 4.90 -5.22
C ALA A 28 20.69 4.41 -4.08
N ALA A 29 21.85 5.03 -3.89
CA ALA A 29 22.87 4.62 -2.92
C ALA A 29 22.34 4.50 -1.47
N SER A 30 21.25 5.19 -1.12
CA SER A 30 20.56 5.08 0.18
C SER A 30 19.87 3.73 0.43
N GLN A 31 19.69 2.91 -0.60
CA GLN A 31 19.10 1.56 -0.46
C GLN A 31 20.18 0.46 -0.35
N ARG A 32 21.46 0.83 -0.50
CA ARG A 32 22.57 -0.11 -0.30
C ARG A 32 22.70 -0.45 1.18
N GLY A 33 22.34 -1.69 1.53
CA GLY A 33 22.37 -2.20 2.92
C GLY A 33 20.98 -2.50 3.51
N ARG A 34 19.88 -2.09 2.85
CA ARG A 34 18.56 -2.53 3.27
C ARG A 34 18.33 -3.95 2.77
N LEU A 35 18.01 -4.87 3.68
CA LEU A 35 17.62 -6.23 3.30
C LEU A 35 16.41 -6.15 2.34
N PRO A 36 16.31 -7.06 1.36
CA PRO A 36 15.14 -7.14 0.51
C PRO A 36 13.90 -7.35 1.36
N PRO A 37 12.73 -6.84 0.96
CA PRO A 37 11.48 -7.01 1.69
C PRO A 37 11.21 -8.48 1.98
N VAL A 38 10.56 -8.76 3.14
CA VAL A 38 10.14 -10.11 3.47
C VAL A 38 9.19 -10.64 2.39
N ARG A 39 9.40 -11.88 1.99
CA ARG A 39 8.62 -12.51 0.93
C ARG A 39 8.11 -13.86 1.38
N VAL A 40 7.04 -14.29 0.74
CA VAL A 40 6.45 -15.62 0.89
C VAL A 40 6.39 -16.31 -0.47
N LYS A 41 6.42 -17.62 -0.45
CA LYS A 41 6.05 -18.49 -1.56
C LYS A 41 4.71 -19.14 -1.26
N LEU A 42 3.83 -19.19 -2.23
CA LEU A 42 2.53 -19.83 -2.07
C LEU A 42 2.60 -21.22 -2.67
N TRP A 43 2.41 -22.20 -1.83
CA TRP A 43 2.30 -23.59 -2.26
C TRP A 43 0.85 -24.05 -2.23
N ARG A 44 0.41 -24.73 -3.28
CA ARG A 44 -0.89 -25.39 -3.36
C ARG A 44 -0.71 -26.87 -3.56
N ASP A 45 -1.39 -27.64 -2.75
CA ASP A 45 -1.52 -29.07 -2.92
C ASP A 45 -2.96 -29.39 -3.35
N GLY A 46 -3.15 -29.58 -4.65
CA GLY A 46 -4.46 -29.83 -5.26
C GLY A 46 -5.49 -28.71 -4.96
N TYR A 47 -6.63 -29.11 -4.39
CA TYR A 47 -7.73 -28.21 -4.01
C TYR A 47 -7.58 -27.58 -2.62
N GLN A 48 -6.50 -27.86 -1.91
CA GLN A 48 -6.28 -27.33 -0.55
C GLN A 48 -6.03 -25.81 -0.58
N PRO A 49 -6.35 -25.09 0.52
CA PRO A 49 -5.98 -23.71 0.67
C PRO A 49 -4.47 -23.49 0.46
N ALA A 50 -4.10 -22.40 -0.18
CA ALA A 50 -2.69 -22.10 -0.38
C ALA A 50 -1.97 -21.92 0.97
N LYS A 51 -0.90 -22.66 1.18
CA LYS A 51 -0.03 -22.53 2.36
C LYS A 51 1.10 -21.55 2.05
N VAL A 52 1.48 -20.80 3.08
CA VAL A 52 2.57 -19.84 3.01
C VAL A 52 3.86 -20.55 3.41
N HIS A 53 4.88 -20.41 2.58
CA HIS A 53 6.22 -20.95 2.81
C HIS A 53 7.28 -19.86 2.65
N PRO A 54 8.47 -20.03 3.27
CA PRO A 54 9.61 -19.18 2.96
C PRO A 54 10.00 -19.34 1.49
N PRO A 55 10.57 -18.29 0.86
CA PRO A 55 11.18 -18.40 -0.45
C PRO A 55 12.35 -19.39 -0.42
N ASP A 56 12.68 -19.96 -1.57
CA ASP A 56 13.78 -20.91 -1.70
C ASP A 56 15.08 -20.31 -1.14
N GLY A 57 15.75 -21.04 -0.24
CA GLY A 57 16.99 -20.63 0.43
C GLY A 57 16.85 -19.67 1.63
N ALA A 58 15.63 -19.26 2.00
CA ALA A 58 15.40 -18.27 3.06
C ALA A 58 14.72 -18.88 4.30
N HIS A 59 15.10 -20.08 4.73
CA HIS A 59 14.43 -20.80 5.83
C HIS A 59 14.83 -20.27 7.21
N GLU A 60 16.10 -19.90 7.39
CA GLU A 60 16.59 -19.42 8.67
C GLU A 60 16.08 -18.02 8.98
N ASN A 61 15.51 -17.86 10.19
CA ASN A 61 14.97 -16.60 10.69
C ASN A 61 13.82 -15.99 9.86
N TRP A 62 13.30 -16.69 8.84
CA TRP A 62 12.23 -16.16 7.99
C TRP A 62 10.97 -15.82 8.78
N TRP A 63 10.54 -16.71 9.67
CA TRP A 63 9.36 -16.49 10.51
C TRP A 63 9.53 -15.27 11.43
N GLN A 64 10.71 -15.12 12.01
CA GLN A 64 11.03 -13.97 12.86
C GLN A 64 11.01 -12.65 12.04
N ARG A 65 11.52 -12.67 10.82
CA ARG A 65 11.45 -11.52 9.91
C ARG A 65 10.01 -11.18 9.54
N LEU A 66 9.16 -12.18 9.29
CA LEU A 66 7.75 -11.98 8.99
C LEU A 66 7.01 -11.36 10.18
N ASN A 67 7.24 -11.88 11.39
CA ASN A 67 6.70 -11.31 12.63
C ASN A 67 7.16 -9.85 12.81
N LYS A 68 8.43 -9.59 12.62
CA LYS A 68 9.00 -8.23 12.70
C LYS A 68 8.39 -7.28 11.66
N ALA A 69 8.19 -7.74 10.44
CA ALA A 69 7.57 -6.95 9.38
C ALA A 69 6.11 -6.56 9.71
N LEU A 70 5.42 -7.40 10.50
CA LEU A 70 4.05 -7.18 10.98
C LEU A 70 3.99 -6.47 12.35
N GLY A 71 5.14 -6.16 12.97
CA GLY A 71 5.19 -5.48 14.27
C GLY A 71 4.70 -6.34 15.44
N THR A 72 4.88 -7.67 15.40
CA THR A 72 4.33 -8.58 16.41
C THR A 72 5.32 -9.67 16.84
N GLY A 73 5.10 -10.21 18.04
CA GLY A 73 5.66 -11.48 18.51
C GLY A 73 4.66 -12.64 18.47
N SER A 74 3.39 -12.38 18.10
CA SER A 74 2.31 -13.38 18.12
C SER A 74 2.23 -14.14 16.81
N SER A 75 2.38 -15.47 16.87
CA SER A 75 2.16 -16.34 15.72
C SER A 75 0.72 -16.34 15.23
N ASP A 76 -0.26 -16.21 16.13
CA ASP A 76 -1.67 -16.19 15.76
C ASP A 76 -2.02 -14.90 15.01
N PHE A 77 -1.49 -13.76 15.47
CA PHE A 77 -1.65 -12.49 14.77
C PHE A 77 -1.03 -12.56 13.37
N THR A 78 0.19 -13.08 13.25
CA THR A 78 0.87 -13.26 11.96
C THR A 78 0.04 -14.12 11.00
N ASN A 79 -0.46 -15.26 11.47
CA ASN A 79 -1.30 -16.16 10.66
C ASN A 79 -2.60 -15.47 10.22
N ALA A 80 -3.27 -14.75 11.12
CA ALA A 80 -4.48 -13.98 10.79
C ALA A 80 -4.21 -12.91 9.74
N CYS A 81 -3.13 -12.13 9.89
CA CYS A 81 -2.69 -11.14 8.91
C CYS A 81 -2.40 -11.77 7.55
N MET A 82 -1.67 -12.88 7.51
CA MET A 82 -1.38 -13.59 6.27
C MET A 82 -2.63 -14.09 5.58
N PHE A 83 -3.61 -14.60 6.33
CA PHE A 83 -4.90 -14.99 5.77
C PHE A 83 -5.65 -13.80 5.15
N GLN A 84 -5.68 -12.65 5.83
CA GLN A 84 -6.33 -11.42 5.35
C GLN A 84 -5.67 -10.89 4.08
N ILE A 85 -4.33 -10.85 4.06
CA ILE A 85 -3.56 -10.41 2.89
C ILE A 85 -3.84 -11.33 1.69
N GLN A 86 -3.83 -12.65 1.89
CA GLN A 86 -4.13 -13.61 0.82
C GLN A 86 -5.57 -13.48 0.32
N ALA A 87 -6.52 -13.22 1.23
CA ALA A 87 -7.91 -13.00 0.85
C ALA A 87 -8.08 -11.75 -0.03
N ALA A 88 -7.34 -10.67 0.26
CA ALA A 88 -7.32 -9.45 -0.54
C ALA A 88 -6.56 -9.62 -1.87
N ALA A 89 -5.56 -10.51 -1.92
CA ALA A 89 -4.72 -10.77 -3.09
C ALA A 89 -5.32 -11.80 -4.07
N ARG A 90 -6.64 -12.03 -4.04
CA ARG A 90 -7.31 -12.97 -4.95
C ARG A 90 -7.34 -12.45 -6.37
N THR A 91 -7.09 -13.35 -7.32
CA THR A 91 -7.21 -13.06 -8.75
C THR A 91 -8.65 -13.23 -9.23
N PRO A 92 -9.06 -12.56 -10.33
CA PRO A 92 -10.38 -12.73 -10.92
C PRO A 92 -10.70 -14.17 -11.33
N PHE A 93 -9.68 -14.97 -11.61
CA PHE A 93 -9.80 -16.37 -12.05
C PHE A 93 -9.76 -17.38 -10.88
N GLY A 94 -9.93 -16.93 -9.65
CA GLY A 94 -10.10 -17.81 -8.48
C GLY A 94 -8.80 -18.33 -7.87
N GLY A 95 -7.72 -17.59 -7.95
CA GLY A 95 -6.47 -17.91 -7.27
C GLY A 95 -6.02 -16.84 -6.30
N ILE A 96 -4.95 -17.12 -5.54
CA ILE A 96 -4.23 -16.12 -4.76
C ILE A 96 -2.98 -15.73 -5.57
N SER A 97 -2.75 -14.44 -5.75
CA SER A 97 -1.57 -13.93 -6.43
C SER A 97 -0.40 -13.83 -5.45
N GLU A 98 0.64 -14.64 -5.65
CA GLU A 98 1.88 -14.53 -4.89
C GLU A 98 2.52 -13.14 -5.05
N LEU A 99 2.48 -12.59 -6.27
CA LEU A 99 2.98 -11.24 -6.55
C LEU A 99 2.24 -10.19 -5.72
N ALA A 100 0.90 -10.22 -5.70
CA ALA A 100 0.11 -9.27 -4.94
C ALA A 100 0.30 -9.44 -3.43
N THR A 101 0.41 -10.69 -2.95
CA THR A 101 0.72 -10.99 -1.54
C THR A 101 2.08 -10.40 -1.14
N ASN A 102 3.10 -10.59 -1.96
CA ASN A 102 4.44 -10.06 -1.69
C ASN A 102 4.50 -8.53 -1.81
N ALA A 103 3.75 -7.93 -2.73
CA ALA A 103 3.63 -6.48 -2.82
C ALA A 103 2.96 -5.89 -1.56
N ALA A 104 1.90 -6.52 -1.06
CA ALA A 104 1.26 -6.13 0.20
C ALA A 104 2.23 -6.22 1.40
N LEU A 105 2.99 -7.32 1.51
CA LEU A 105 4.02 -7.47 2.54
C LEU A 105 5.09 -6.39 2.46
N ALA A 106 5.56 -6.03 1.27
CA ALA A 106 6.52 -4.94 1.08
C ALA A 106 5.97 -3.59 1.54
N MET A 107 4.68 -3.31 1.32
CA MET A 107 4.01 -2.10 1.83
C MET A 107 3.93 -2.10 3.36
N ILE A 108 3.59 -3.23 3.96
CA ILE A 108 3.49 -3.38 5.42
C ILE A 108 4.87 -3.20 6.07
N GLU A 109 5.90 -3.86 5.54
CA GLU A 109 7.27 -3.72 6.04
C GLU A 109 7.80 -2.28 5.86
N ALA A 110 7.45 -1.59 4.77
CA ALA A 110 7.78 -0.18 4.55
C ALA A 110 7.08 0.75 5.56
N ALA A 111 5.87 0.39 5.99
CA ALA A 111 5.18 1.10 7.07
C ALA A 111 5.88 0.89 8.43
N ALA A 112 6.69 -0.15 8.60
CA ALA A 112 7.45 -0.46 9.81
C ALA A 112 6.59 -0.38 11.09
N PRO A 113 5.54 -1.19 11.24
CA PRO A 113 4.66 -1.17 12.40
C PRO A 113 5.43 -1.55 13.66
N LYS A 114 5.09 -0.90 14.79
CA LYS A 114 5.79 -1.07 16.08
C LYS A 114 5.10 -2.07 17.00
N ASP A 115 3.81 -2.26 16.81
CA ASP A 115 2.94 -3.14 17.60
C ASP A 115 1.81 -3.71 16.73
N GLU A 116 0.96 -4.53 17.31
CA GLU A 116 -0.15 -5.19 16.65
C GLU A 116 -1.23 -4.20 16.15
N ILE A 117 -1.38 -3.05 16.78
CA ILE A 117 -2.35 -2.02 16.36
C ILE A 117 -1.87 -1.37 15.06
N GLU A 118 -0.60 -0.93 15.04
CA GLU A 118 0.02 -0.41 13.82
C GLU A 118 0.10 -1.49 12.75
N GLY A 119 0.38 -2.75 13.13
CA GLY A 119 0.41 -3.91 12.25
C GLY A 119 -0.93 -4.17 11.58
N ALA A 120 -2.03 -4.19 12.36
CA ALA A 120 -3.37 -4.34 11.82
C ALA A 120 -3.73 -3.20 10.85
N LEU A 121 -3.37 -1.96 11.19
CA LEU A 121 -3.60 -0.80 10.33
C LEU A 121 -2.79 -0.89 9.04
N ALA A 122 -1.52 -1.30 9.11
CA ALA A 122 -0.67 -1.49 7.93
C ALA A 122 -1.22 -2.59 6.99
N VAL A 123 -1.73 -3.70 7.56
CA VAL A 123 -2.42 -4.75 6.82
C VAL A 123 -3.69 -4.21 6.15
N GLN A 124 -4.52 -3.45 6.88
CA GLN A 124 -5.71 -2.81 6.30
C GLN A 124 -5.35 -1.89 5.13
N MET A 125 -4.29 -1.08 5.27
CA MET A 125 -3.81 -0.20 4.21
C MET A 125 -3.43 -1.00 2.96
N ALA A 126 -2.62 -2.04 3.12
CA ALA A 126 -2.19 -2.89 2.01
C ALA A 126 -3.38 -3.59 1.33
N CYS A 127 -4.31 -4.14 2.11
CA CYS A 127 -5.52 -4.79 1.59
C CYS A 127 -6.45 -3.79 0.88
N THR A 128 -6.64 -2.60 1.45
CA THR A 128 -7.47 -1.53 0.85
C THR A 128 -6.87 -1.07 -0.48
N HIS A 129 -5.56 -0.86 -0.55
CA HIS A 129 -4.86 -0.53 -1.79
C HIS A 129 -5.05 -1.62 -2.84
N THR A 130 -4.79 -2.87 -2.48
CA THR A 130 -4.94 -4.02 -3.39
C THR A 130 -6.37 -4.12 -3.93
N ALA A 131 -7.37 -3.96 -3.07
CA ALA A 131 -8.77 -3.96 -3.46
C ALA A 131 -9.12 -2.78 -4.39
N ALA A 132 -8.60 -1.57 -4.10
CA ALA A 132 -8.83 -0.39 -4.93
C ALA A 132 -8.27 -0.59 -6.34
N MET A 133 -7.04 -1.11 -6.46
CA MET A 133 -6.42 -1.40 -7.76
C MET A 133 -7.17 -2.49 -8.52
N ALA A 134 -7.64 -3.53 -7.83
CA ALA A 134 -8.46 -4.58 -8.45
C ALA A 134 -9.82 -4.06 -8.95
N VAL A 135 -10.43 -3.10 -8.25
CA VAL A 135 -11.67 -2.45 -8.68
C VAL A 135 -11.41 -1.54 -9.87
N LEU A 136 -10.34 -0.73 -9.84
CA LEU A 136 -9.96 0.15 -10.96
C LEU A 136 -9.66 -0.63 -12.23
N ALA A 137 -9.01 -1.79 -12.12
CA ALA A 137 -8.71 -2.66 -13.27
C ALA A 137 -9.97 -3.12 -14.02
N LYS A 138 -11.15 -3.16 -13.35
CA LYS A 138 -12.41 -3.52 -13.99
C LYS A 138 -12.95 -2.43 -14.93
N LEU A 139 -12.41 -1.20 -14.86
CA LEU A 139 -12.84 -0.10 -15.73
C LEU A 139 -12.48 -0.35 -17.20
N ASP A 140 -11.40 -1.10 -17.47
CA ASP A 140 -10.95 -1.42 -18.82
C ASP A 140 -12.02 -2.17 -19.64
N SER A 141 -12.80 -3.04 -18.98
CA SER A 141 -13.86 -3.86 -19.61
C SER A 141 -15.26 -3.45 -19.19
N ALA A 142 -15.41 -2.31 -18.51
CA ALA A 142 -16.70 -1.87 -17.97
C ALA A 142 -17.61 -1.31 -19.07
N SER A 143 -18.89 -1.69 -19.06
CA SER A 143 -19.92 -1.00 -19.82
C SER A 143 -20.15 0.41 -19.27
N GLU A 144 -20.69 1.31 -20.07
CA GLU A 144 -21.01 2.69 -19.68
C GLU A 144 -21.81 2.77 -18.36
N ARG A 145 -22.75 1.86 -18.17
CA ARG A 145 -23.56 1.79 -16.92
C ARG A 145 -22.76 1.37 -15.69
N GLN A 146 -21.66 0.62 -15.88
CA GLN A 146 -20.83 0.11 -14.78
C GLN A 146 -19.74 1.09 -14.36
N VAL A 147 -19.32 1.99 -15.26
CA VAL A 147 -18.22 2.95 -15.00
C VAL A 147 -18.48 3.78 -13.75
N ALA A 148 -19.70 4.33 -13.59
CA ALA A 148 -20.06 5.15 -12.43
C ALA A 148 -20.02 4.35 -11.11
N VAL A 149 -20.52 3.11 -11.13
CA VAL A 149 -20.55 2.23 -9.93
C VAL A 149 -19.12 1.83 -9.54
N ILE A 150 -18.32 1.37 -10.50
CA ILE A 150 -16.92 0.97 -10.29
C ILE A 150 -16.11 2.17 -9.83
N GLY A 151 -16.24 3.33 -10.49
CA GLY A 151 -15.55 4.56 -10.11
C GLY A 151 -15.91 5.03 -8.69
N SER A 152 -17.18 4.95 -8.31
CA SER A 152 -17.62 5.27 -6.95
C SER A 152 -17.04 4.32 -5.91
N ALA A 153 -17.03 3.01 -6.18
CA ALA A 153 -16.44 2.03 -5.30
C ALA A 153 -14.92 2.24 -5.13
N ALA A 154 -14.19 2.46 -6.23
CA ALA A 154 -12.77 2.78 -6.21
C ALA A 154 -12.48 4.05 -5.41
N ALA A 155 -13.26 5.11 -5.62
CA ALA A 155 -13.10 6.37 -4.91
C ALA A 155 -13.32 6.24 -3.39
N ARG A 156 -14.24 5.37 -2.95
CA ARG A 156 -14.43 5.06 -1.52
C ARG A 156 -13.24 4.34 -0.92
N LEU A 157 -12.70 3.34 -1.61
CA LEU A 157 -11.52 2.61 -1.16
C LEU A 157 -10.28 3.51 -1.09
N LEU A 158 -10.07 4.37 -2.10
CA LEU A 158 -8.95 5.31 -2.11
C LEU A 158 -9.05 6.35 -0.98
N ARG A 159 -10.27 6.84 -0.68
CA ARG A 159 -10.47 7.71 0.49
C ARG A 159 -10.22 6.97 1.80
N ALA A 160 -10.69 5.73 1.93
CA ALA A 160 -10.40 4.91 3.10
C ALA A 160 -8.88 4.72 3.28
N TYR A 161 -8.15 4.42 2.21
CA TYR A 161 -6.69 4.32 2.24
C TYR A 161 -6.03 5.62 2.72
N ALA A 162 -6.41 6.77 2.17
CA ALA A 162 -5.88 8.07 2.60
C ALA A 162 -6.15 8.34 4.09
N THR A 163 -7.35 8.00 4.57
CA THR A 163 -7.71 8.12 5.99
C THR A 163 -6.84 7.21 6.87
N GLN A 164 -6.59 5.97 6.45
CA GLN A 164 -5.74 5.02 7.18
C GLN A 164 -4.29 5.52 7.28
N VAL A 165 -3.74 6.09 6.20
CA VAL A 165 -2.41 6.72 6.21
C VAL A 165 -2.35 7.86 7.22
N GLU A 166 -3.38 8.71 7.25
CA GLU A 166 -3.45 9.83 8.20
C GLU A 166 -3.59 9.34 9.65
N VAL A 167 -4.39 8.28 9.90
CA VAL A 167 -4.51 7.66 11.23
C VAL A 167 -3.15 7.13 11.68
N LEU A 168 -2.42 6.41 10.83
CA LEU A 168 -1.08 5.91 11.15
C LEU A 168 -0.12 7.06 11.49
N ARG A 169 -0.19 8.15 10.74
CA ARG A 169 0.60 9.35 11.01
C ARG A 169 0.26 9.96 12.38
N ARG A 170 -1.01 10.07 12.73
CA ARG A 170 -1.47 10.59 14.03
C ARG A 170 -1.07 9.71 15.21
N LEU A 171 -1.16 8.38 15.05
CA LEU A 171 -0.70 7.43 16.06
C LEU A 171 0.79 7.62 16.39
N ARG A 172 1.60 7.96 15.39
CA ARG A 172 3.06 8.08 15.55
C ARG A 172 3.54 9.44 16.05
N HIS A 173 2.85 10.49 15.67
CA HIS A 173 3.31 11.86 15.91
C HIS A 173 2.47 12.61 16.95
N GLY A 174 1.42 11.95 17.50
CA GLY A 174 0.43 12.63 18.32
C GLY A 174 -0.38 13.66 17.51
N GLY A 175 -1.52 14.02 18.01
CA GLY A 175 -2.37 15.04 17.41
C GLY A 175 -1.90 16.46 17.76
N HIS A 176 -0.65 16.82 17.51
CA HIS A 176 -0.21 18.20 17.71
C HIS A 176 -0.98 19.11 16.76
N GLN A 177 -1.94 19.80 17.31
CA GLN A 177 -2.66 20.84 16.62
C GLN A 177 -1.78 22.10 16.63
N TYR A 178 -1.11 22.40 15.52
CA TYR A 178 -0.46 23.69 15.34
C TYR A 178 -1.54 24.74 15.09
N LEU A 179 -1.90 25.49 16.12
CA LEU A 179 -2.72 26.68 15.96
C LEU A 179 -1.81 27.81 15.46
N ARG A 180 -1.81 28.06 14.15
CA ARG A 180 -1.13 29.22 13.58
C ARG A 180 -2.06 30.42 13.69
N VAL A 181 -1.79 31.34 14.61
CA VAL A 181 -2.48 32.62 14.68
C VAL A 181 -1.83 33.56 13.66
N GLU A 182 -2.53 33.85 12.58
CA GLU A 182 -1.98 34.68 11.48
C GLU A 182 -2.14 36.20 11.72
N HIS A 183 -3.04 36.61 12.60
CA HIS A 183 -3.29 38.02 12.87
C HIS A 183 -3.29 38.33 14.37
N VAL A 184 -2.30 39.06 14.80
CA VAL A 184 -2.27 39.72 16.11
C VAL A 184 -2.48 41.21 15.91
N HIS A 185 -3.67 41.72 16.27
CA HIS A 185 -3.93 43.15 16.31
C HIS A 185 -3.44 43.70 17.65
N VAL A 186 -2.41 44.51 17.61
CA VAL A 186 -1.89 45.22 18.79
C VAL A 186 -2.35 46.67 18.65
N ASN A 187 -3.21 47.08 19.60
CA ASN A 187 -3.63 48.50 19.70
C ASN A 187 -2.48 49.34 20.21
N ASP A 188 -2.54 50.67 19.96
CA ASP A 188 -1.53 51.63 20.38
C ASP A 188 -1.26 51.52 21.90
N GLY A 189 0.02 51.20 22.24
CA GLY A 189 0.46 51.01 23.62
C GLY A 189 0.44 49.56 24.12
N GLY A 190 -0.03 48.58 23.32
CA GLY A 190 0.00 47.18 23.70
C GLY A 190 1.32 46.49 23.35
N GLN A 191 1.75 45.53 24.14
CA GLN A 191 2.85 44.61 23.84
C GLN A 191 2.32 43.26 23.47
N ALA A 192 2.77 42.68 22.33
CA ALA A 192 2.49 41.30 21.95
C ALA A 192 3.79 40.50 21.99
N VAL A 193 3.76 39.32 22.64
CA VAL A 193 4.84 38.33 22.61
C VAL A 193 4.44 37.25 21.65
N ILE A 194 5.16 37.13 20.53
CA ILE A 194 4.97 36.07 19.56
C ILE A 194 6.08 35.05 19.76
N GLY A 195 5.71 33.85 20.27
CA GLY A 195 6.66 32.78 20.52
C GLY A 195 5.97 31.45 20.81
N ASN A 196 6.75 30.38 20.77
CA ASN A 196 6.31 29.04 21.14
C ASN A 196 6.24 28.94 22.68
N VAL A 197 5.04 28.97 23.25
CA VAL A 197 4.85 28.77 24.70
C VAL A 197 4.96 27.27 24.95
N LYS A 198 6.09 26.79 25.46
CA LYS A 198 6.22 25.48 26.08
C LYS A 198 5.63 25.54 27.48
N ARG A 199 4.57 24.79 27.72
CA ARG A 199 4.07 24.57 29.08
C ARG A 199 5.09 23.70 29.81
N LEU A 200 5.74 24.24 30.83
CA LEU A 200 6.49 23.45 31.79
C LEU A 200 5.46 22.73 32.66
N GLU A 201 5.46 21.39 32.61
CA GLU A 201 4.74 20.59 33.58
C GLU A 201 5.47 20.77 34.92
N GLU A 202 4.78 21.33 35.92
CA GLU A 202 5.27 21.36 37.31
C GLU A 202 5.33 19.91 37.80
N GLU A 203 6.56 19.41 38.05
CA GLU A 203 6.77 18.24 38.89
C GLU A 203 6.14 18.49 40.25
N ARG A 204 5.09 17.72 40.56
CA ARG A 204 4.58 17.60 41.91
C ARG A 204 5.46 16.60 42.63
N ASP A 205 6.36 17.11 43.47
CA ASP A 205 6.96 16.34 44.55
C ASP A 205 5.87 16.02 45.59
N ASP A 206 5.61 14.70 45.75
CA ASP A 206 5.03 14.10 46.97
C ASP A 206 5.88 12.89 47.36
#